data_9f44bfb9a9c91c20697a0ee61acba03b
#
_entry.id   9f44bfb9a9c91c20697a0ee61acba03b
#
_cell.length_a   1.000
_cell.length_b   1.000
_cell.length_c   1.000
_cell.angle_alpha   90.00
_cell.angle_beta   90.00
_cell.angle_gamma   90.00
#
_symmetry.space_group_name_H-M   'P 1'
#
loop_
_entity.id
_entity.type
_entity.pdbx_description
1 polymer ?
#
loop_
_entity_poly.entity_id
_entity_poly.type
_entity_poly.pdbx_seq_one_letter_code
_entity_poly.pdbx_strand_id
1 'polypeptide(L)'
;CFYDIVVEVALIRPGPIQGRSVNPYLRRRSGREEVTYLHPLLEPALRQTLGVPLFQEQLMRIATDAAGLSGARADQLRRAMGAKRSPERMEALKGDLMAGMEERGIDAPTRERIFEQLKGFADFGFPESHSFSFAHIVYASSWLKVHAPEHFYAAILASQPMGFYSPATLVQDARRHGVRVVGPSVNDSLVDASVQRVGDDEAGESYNPGRPEALPSRGTVALDVDRELAV
;
A
#
# COMPACT_ATOMS: atom_id res chain seq x y z
N CYS A 1 9.68 -7.80 4.15
CA CYS A 1 9.62 -7.07 5.43
C CYS A 1 8.43 -6.09 5.41
N PHE A 2 8.11 -5.48 6.54
CA PHE A 2 6.99 -4.52 6.63
C PHE A 2 7.10 -3.37 5.61
N TYR A 3 8.30 -2.87 5.37
CA TYR A 3 8.51 -1.79 4.40
C TYR A 3 8.20 -2.22 2.95
N ASP A 4 8.27 -3.50 2.63
CA ASP A 4 7.81 -4.01 1.32
C ASP A 4 6.32 -3.75 1.10
N ILE A 5 5.49 -3.86 2.15
CA ILE A 5 4.06 -3.53 2.08
C ILE A 5 3.87 -2.02 1.87
N VAL A 6 4.68 -1.18 2.52
CA VAL A 6 4.66 0.28 2.32
C VAL A 6 4.94 0.63 0.86
N VAL A 7 5.96 0.00 0.27
CA VAL A 7 6.29 0.19 -1.15
C VAL A 7 5.19 -0.36 -2.06
N GLU A 8 4.62 -1.52 -1.75
CA GLU A 8 3.53 -2.12 -2.53
C GLU A 8 2.30 -1.19 -2.58
N VAL A 9 1.90 -0.61 -1.46
CA VAL A 9 0.81 0.40 -1.41
C VAL A 9 1.09 1.58 -2.35
N ALA A 10 2.34 2.04 -2.43
CA ALA A 10 2.71 3.12 -3.34
C ALA A 10 2.75 2.72 -4.81
N LEU A 11 3.00 1.44 -5.11
CA LEU A 11 3.09 0.91 -6.48
C LEU A 11 1.71 0.53 -7.04
N ILE A 12 0.79 0.06 -6.20
CA ILE A 12 -0.58 -0.31 -6.61
C ILE A 12 -1.43 0.96 -6.65
N ARG A 13 -1.75 1.43 -7.85
CA ARG A 13 -2.57 2.64 -8.06
C ARG A 13 -3.74 2.34 -8.98
N PRO A 14 -4.93 2.94 -8.73
CA PRO A 14 -6.02 2.93 -9.70
C PRO A 14 -5.60 3.75 -10.93
N GLY A 15 -5.52 3.11 -12.09
CA GLY A 15 -5.13 3.74 -13.35
C GLY A 15 -3.99 3.01 -14.05
N PRO A 16 -3.55 3.48 -15.22
CA PRO A 16 -2.48 2.84 -15.95
C PRO A 16 -1.21 2.86 -15.12
N ILE A 17 -0.76 1.67 -14.74
CA ILE A 17 0.51 1.47 -14.02
C ILE A 17 1.61 2.03 -14.92
N GLN A 18 2.21 3.13 -14.52
CA GLN A 18 3.37 3.66 -15.24
C GLN A 18 4.57 2.77 -14.94
N GLY A 19 4.76 1.75 -15.79
CA GLY A 19 5.72 0.66 -15.65
C GLY A 19 7.20 1.07 -15.55
N ARG A 20 7.50 2.38 -15.69
CA ARG A 20 8.87 2.87 -15.59
C ARG A 20 9.48 2.79 -14.18
N SER A 21 8.67 2.92 -13.12
CA SER A 21 9.16 2.84 -11.73
C SER A 21 8.93 1.47 -11.10
N VAL A 22 7.84 0.78 -11.45
CA VAL A 22 7.49 -0.54 -10.90
C VAL A 22 8.51 -1.59 -11.31
N ASN A 23 8.85 -1.67 -12.58
CA ASN A 23 9.74 -2.70 -13.10
C ASN A 23 11.18 -2.63 -12.53
N PRO A 24 11.85 -1.47 -12.43
CA PRO A 24 13.17 -1.41 -11.79
C PRO A 24 13.15 -1.85 -10.32
N TYR A 25 12.16 -1.39 -9.54
CA TYR A 25 12.06 -1.80 -8.14
C TYR A 25 11.89 -3.32 -7.99
N LEU A 26 10.97 -3.93 -8.72
CA LEU A 26 10.74 -5.38 -8.65
C LEU A 26 11.95 -6.19 -9.10
N ARG A 27 12.67 -5.75 -10.15
CA ARG A 27 13.89 -6.42 -10.60
C ARG A 27 14.99 -6.34 -9.54
N ARG A 28 15.20 -5.18 -8.94
CA ARG A 28 16.19 -4.98 -7.87
C ARG A 28 15.82 -5.74 -6.60
N ARG A 29 14.55 -5.71 -6.22
CA ARG A 29 14.03 -6.45 -5.06
C ARG A 29 14.16 -7.97 -5.20
N SER A 30 14.03 -8.47 -6.43
CA SER A 30 14.21 -9.90 -6.75
C SER A 30 15.64 -10.30 -7.09
N GLY A 31 16.61 -9.39 -6.98
CA GLY A 31 18.02 -9.65 -7.30
C GLY A 31 18.32 -9.82 -8.80
N ARG A 32 17.39 -9.45 -9.67
CA ARG A 32 17.55 -9.52 -11.14
C ARG A 32 18.25 -8.29 -11.73
N GLU A 33 18.39 -7.23 -10.95
CA GLU A 33 19.07 -5.99 -11.32
C GLU A 33 19.83 -5.49 -10.12
N GLU A 34 21.06 -4.99 -10.33
CA GLU A 34 21.88 -4.39 -9.31
C GLU A 34 21.29 -3.03 -8.86
N VAL A 35 21.38 -2.76 -7.55
CA VAL A 35 20.98 -1.46 -7.00
C VAL A 35 22.03 -0.42 -7.31
N THR A 36 21.67 0.58 -8.10
CA THR A 36 22.54 1.69 -8.50
C THR A 36 21.91 3.03 -8.20
N TYR A 37 22.76 4.03 -7.93
CA TYR A 37 22.35 5.41 -7.70
C TYR A 37 23.04 6.30 -8.74
N LEU A 38 22.35 7.34 -9.22
CA LEU A 38 22.91 8.30 -10.17
C LEU A 38 24.09 9.07 -9.57
N HIS A 39 24.09 9.27 -8.26
CA HIS A 39 25.15 9.89 -7.49
C HIS A 39 25.12 9.39 -6.03
N PRO A 40 26.25 9.26 -5.32
CA PRO A 40 26.27 8.78 -3.94
C PRO A 40 25.40 9.60 -2.97
N LEU A 41 25.26 10.90 -3.17
CA LEU A 41 24.40 11.77 -2.36
C LEU A 41 22.91 11.41 -2.42
N LEU A 42 22.48 10.61 -3.41
CA LEU A 42 21.09 10.13 -3.52
C LEU A 42 20.82 8.88 -2.70
N GLU A 43 21.87 8.14 -2.33
CA GLU A 43 21.72 6.88 -1.60
C GLU A 43 20.93 7.03 -0.30
N PRO A 44 21.17 8.01 0.59
CA PRO A 44 20.43 8.14 1.83
C PRO A 44 18.92 8.32 1.61
N ALA A 45 18.52 9.02 0.55
CA ALA A 45 17.13 9.24 0.21
C ALA A 45 16.46 8.02 -0.46
N LEU A 46 17.24 7.22 -1.22
CA LEU A 46 16.68 6.17 -2.09
C LEU A 46 17.02 4.75 -1.64
N ARG A 47 17.78 4.56 -0.58
CA ARG A 47 18.22 3.22 -0.12
C ARG A 47 17.07 2.28 0.14
N GLN A 48 16.03 2.74 0.85
CA GLN A 48 14.88 1.93 1.21
C GLN A 48 14.05 1.48 -0.01
N THR A 49 14.10 2.25 -1.08
CA THR A 49 13.40 1.95 -2.34
C THR A 49 14.35 1.47 -3.45
N LEU A 50 15.52 0.97 -3.06
CA LEU A 50 16.49 0.34 -3.96
C LEU A 50 16.90 1.25 -5.14
N GLY A 51 17.08 2.56 -4.86
CA GLY A 51 17.48 3.54 -5.87
C GLY A 51 16.35 4.04 -6.77
N VAL A 52 15.11 3.68 -6.49
CA VAL A 52 13.94 4.11 -7.28
C VAL A 52 13.13 5.14 -6.49
N PRO A 53 12.92 6.36 -6.97
CA PRO A 53 12.06 7.32 -6.29
C PRO A 53 10.60 6.88 -6.37
N LEU A 54 9.92 6.78 -5.23
CA LEU A 54 8.53 6.36 -5.10
C LEU A 54 7.71 7.35 -4.28
N PHE A 55 8.34 8.09 -3.36
CA PHE A 55 7.68 8.93 -2.38
C PHE A 55 8.05 10.41 -2.54
N GLN A 56 7.10 11.31 -2.24
CA GLN A 56 7.32 12.76 -2.29
C GLN A 56 8.45 13.19 -1.34
N GLU A 57 8.52 12.57 -0.17
CA GLU A 57 9.52 12.83 0.84
C GLU A 57 10.94 12.54 0.36
N GLN A 58 11.11 11.53 -0.51
CA GLN A 58 12.41 11.22 -1.12
C GLN A 58 12.88 12.35 -2.04
N LEU A 59 11.97 12.95 -2.79
CA LEU A 59 12.29 14.09 -3.66
C LEU A 59 12.70 15.32 -2.86
N MET A 60 12.02 15.56 -1.73
CA MET A 60 12.43 16.64 -0.80
C MET A 60 13.83 16.37 -0.25
N ARG A 61 14.14 15.13 0.16
CA ARG A 61 15.47 14.75 0.63
C ARG A 61 16.52 14.89 -0.46
N ILE A 62 16.24 14.49 -1.68
CA ILE A 62 17.15 14.71 -2.83
C ILE A 62 17.43 16.22 -3.00
N ALA A 63 16.40 17.05 -2.94
CA ALA A 63 16.54 18.49 -3.06
C ALA A 63 17.38 19.11 -1.91
N THR A 64 17.25 18.61 -0.69
CA THR A 64 18.08 19.07 0.45
C THR A 64 19.48 18.48 0.41
N ASP A 65 19.62 17.17 0.20
CA ASP A 65 20.88 16.46 0.35
C ASP A 65 21.79 16.63 -0.86
N ALA A 66 21.25 16.57 -2.08
CA ALA A 66 22.00 16.68 -3.32
C ALA A 66 22.07 18.12 -3.90
N ALA A 67 21.04 18.95 -3.68
CA ALA A 67 21.04 20.33 -4.17
C ALA A 67 21.14 21.40 -3.08
N GLY A 68 21.15 21.01 -1.80
CA GLY A 68 21.29 21.95 -0.67
C GLY A 68 20.15 22.94 -0.50
N LEU A 69 19.00 22.65 -1.04
CA LEU A 69 17.85 23.52 -0.88
C LEU A 69 17.43 23.57 0.59
N SER A 70 17.00 24.73 1.04
CA SER A 70 16.36 24.87 2.36
C SER A 70 15.06 24.05 2.44
N GLY A 71 14.65 23.66 3.65
CA GLY A 71 13.39 22.96 3.87
C GLY A 71 12.19 23.68 3.25
N ALA A 72 12.16 25.01 3.30
CA ALA A 72 11.11 25.81 2.68
C ALA A 72 11.07 25.66 1.14
N ARG A 73 12.26 25.62 0.49
CA ARG A 73 12.36 25.40 -0.95
C ARG A 73 12.03 23.94 -1.34
N ALA A 74 12.45 22.99 -0.52
CA ALA A 74 12.07 21.58 -0.71
C ALA A 74 10.55 21.39 -0.56
N ASP A 75 9.87 22.10 0.34
CA ASP A 75 8.41 22.07 0.44
C ASP A 75 7.72 22.73 -0.77
N GLN A 76 8.31 23.77 -1.35
CA GLN A 76 7.82 24.31 -2.63
C GLN A 76 7.87 23.28 -3.74
N LEU A 77 8.96 22.47 -3.80
CA LEU A 77 9.08 21.36 -4.72
C LEU A 77 7.95 20.33 -4.50
N ARG A 78 7.69 19.95 -3.25
CA ARG A 78 6.59 19.04 -2.91
C ARG A 78 5.23 19.59 -3.35
N ARG A 79 4.96 20.87 -3.13
CA ARG A 79 3.71 21.53 -3.55
C ARG A 79 3.59 21.69 -5.07
N ALA A 80 4.70 21.66 -5.80
CA ALA A 80 4.69 21.64 -7.25
C ALA A 80 4.21 20.29 -7.79
N MET A 81 4.42 19.20 -7.05
CA MET A 81 3.99 17.86 -7.43
C MET A 81 2.47 17.70 -7.28
N GLY A 82 1.82 16.98 -8.20
CA GLY A 82 0.38 16.73 -8.16
C GLY A 82 -0.51 17.95 -8.48
N ALA A 83 0.06 19.09 -8.82
CA ALA A 83 -0.71 20.25 -9.25
C ALA A 83 -0.96 20.22 -10.77
N LYS A 84 -2.08 20.80 -11.25
CA LYS A 84 -2.39 20.88 -12.69
C LYS A 84 -1.30 21.52 -13.57
N ARG A 85 -0.33 22.24 -12.97
CA ARG A 85 0.83 22.88 -13.64
C ARG A 85 2.15 22.41 -13.06
N SER A 86 2.24 21.12 -12.74
CA SER A 86 3.42 20.49 -12.16
C SER A 86 4.69 20.69 -13.01
N PRO A 87 4.70 20.48 -14.34
CA PRO A 87 5.89 20.68 -15.17
C PRO A 87 6.44 22.11 -15.15
N GLU A 88 5.54 23.11 -15.23
CA GLU A 88 5.93 24.54 -15.23
C GLU A 88 6.54 24.96 -13.88
N ARG A 89 5.98 24.45 -12.78
CA ARG A 89 6.49 24.73 -11.43
C ARG A 89 7.81 24.04 -11.17
N MET A 90 7.98 22.82 -11.69
CA MET A 90 9.25 22.10 -11.63
C MET A 90 10.34 22.82 -12.42
N GLU A 91 10.02 23.35 -13.61
CA GLU A 91 10.95 24.11 -14.43
C GLU A 91 11.41 25.41 -13.74
N ALA A 92 10.53 26.07 -12.99
CA ALA A 92 10.87 27.25 -12.20
C ALA A 92 11.87 26.98 -11.07
N LEU A 93 11.97 25.72 -10.61
CA LEU A 93 12.92 25.31 -9.57
C LEU A 93 14.22 24.72 -10.15
N LYS A 94 14.28 24.54 -11.49
CA LYS A 94 15.43 23.92 -12.16
C LYS A 94 16.72 24.67 -11.88
N GLY A 95 16.70 26.00 -11.99
CA GLY A 95 17.89 26.84 -11.75
C GLY A 95 18.51 26.61 -10.36
N ASP A 96 17.68 26.67 -9.33
CA ASP A 96 18.15 26.47 -7.94
C ASP A 96 18.67 25.05 -7.71
N LEU A 97 17.99 24.04 -8.27
CA LEU A 97 18.43 22.64 -8.17
C LEU A 97 19.76 22.41 -8.88
N MET A 98 19.91 22.93 -10.11
CA MET A 98 21.13 22.78 -10.89
C MET A 98 22.31 23.47 -10.23
N ALA A 99 22.15 24.71 -9.74
CA ALA A 99 23.19 25.45 -9.04
C ALA A 99 23.63 24.75 -7.75
N GLY A 100 22.67 24.32 -6.93
CA GLY A 100 22.98 23.63 -5.69
C GLY A 100 23.65 22.26 -5.88
N MET A 101 23.30 21.52 -6.92
CA MET A 101 23.98 20.26 -7.29
C MET A 101 25.39 20.51 -7.81
N GLU A 102 25.63 21.62 -8.54
CA GLU A 102 26.95 22.03 -9.00
C GLU A 102 27.89 22.36 -7.84
N GLU A 103 27.42 23.14 -6.89
CA GLU A 103 28.19 23.47 -5.66
C GLU A 103 28.59 22.21 -4.87
N ARG A 104 27.85 21.11 -5.03
CA ARG A 104 28.17 19.81 -4.41
C ARG A 104 28.99 18.88 -5.29
N GLY A 105 29.51 19.38 -6.41
CA GLY A 105 30.44 18.66 -7.29
C GLY A 105 29.76 17.63 -8.19
N ILE A 106 28.44 17.68 -8.37
CA ILE A 106 27.72 16.79 -9.31
C ILE A 106 27.93 17.31 -10.72
N ASP A 107 28.43 16.46 -11.64
CA ASP A 107 28.68 16.82 -13.03
C ASP A 107 27.40 17.17 -13.80
N ALA A 108 27.52 17.98 -14.85
CA ALA A 108 26.39 18.48 -15.61
C ALA A 108 25.48 17.38 -16.21
N PRO A 109 25.99 16.30 -16.81
CA PRO A 109 25.16 15.20 -17.30
C PRO A 109 24.37 14.51 -16.20
N THR A 110 24.97 14.31 -15.02
CA THR A 110 24.31 13.68 -13.87
C THR A 110 23.23 14.60 -13.29
N ARG A 111 23.48 15.90 -13.18
CA ARG A 111 22.49 16.92 -12.75
C ARG A 111 21.23 16.88 -13.62
N GLU A 112 21.41 16.87 -14.95
CA GLU A 112 20.28 16.81 -15.87
C GLU A 112 19.49 15.51 -15.73
N ARG A 113 20.16 14.37 -15.59
CA ARG A 113 19.49 13.08 -15.35
C ARG A 113 18.71 13.06 -14.04
N ILE A 114 19.27 13.64 -12.97
CA ILE A 114 18.57 13.77 -11.67
C ILE A 114 17.32 14.64 -11.85
N PHE A 115 17.46 15.79 -12.51
CA PHE A 115 16.33 16.68 -12.74
C PHE A 115 15.22 16.04 -13.56
N GLU A 116 15.57 15.37 -14.66
CA GLU A 116 14.58 14.64 -15.48
C GLU A 116 13.89 13.52 -14.70
N GLN A 117 14.60 12.84 -13.80
CA GLN A 117 14.02 11.87 -12.91
C GLN A 117 13.02 12.51 -11.93
N LEU A 118 13.39 13.65 -11.31
CA LEU A 118 12.50 14.41 -10.42
C LEU A 118 11.26 14.93 -11.17
N LYS A 119 11.46 15.48 -12.38
CA LYS A 119 10.38 15.99 -13.23
C LYS A 119 9.41 14.90 -13.66
N GLY A 120 9.92 13.76 -14.12
CA GLY A 120 9.09 12.62 -14.49
C GLY A 120 8.30 12.00 -13.32
N PHE A 121 8.74 12.28 -12.10
CA PHE A 121 8.09 11.81 -10.89
C PHE A 121 7.10 12.84 -10.30
N ALA A 122 7.22 14.11 -10.68
CA ALA A 122 6.42 15.19 -10.12
C ALA A 122 4.90 14.99 -10.25
N ASP A 123 4.44 14.30 -11.29
CA ASP A 123 3.02 14.00 -11.51
C ASP A 123 2.53 12.77 -10.73
N PHE A 124 3.46 11.97 -10.16
CA PHE A 124 3.17 10.64 -9.62
C PHE A 124 3.65 10.42 -8.18
N GLY A 125 4.19 11.42 -7.52
CA GLY A 125 4.67 11.34 -6.16
C GLY A 125 3.59 10.88 -5.18
N PHE A 126 3.88 9.87 -4.37
CA PHE A 126 2.98 9.32 -3.36
C PHE A 126 3.46 9.72 -1.96
N PRO A 127 2.59 10.11 -1.02
CA PRO A 127 3.01 10.41 0.35
C PRO A 127 3.44 9.13 1.07
N GLU A 128 4.66 9.08 1.61
CA GLU A 128 5.18 7.92 2.33
C GLU A 128 4.38 7.63 3.61
N SER A 129 4.01 8.67 4.35
CA SER A 129 3.17 8.56 5.55
C SER A 129 1.81 7.91 5.28
N HIS A 130 1.22 8.20 4.12
CA HIS A 130 -0.03 7.57 3.68
C HIS A 130 0.19 6.08 3.39
N SER A 131 1.28 5.73 2.70
CA SER A 131 1.67 4.33 2.48
C SER A 131 1.87 3.57 3.79
N PHE A 132 2.54 4.17 4.77
CA PHE A 132 2.73 3.58 6.09
C PHE A 132 1.41 3.31 6.80
N SER A 133 0.50 4.27 6.80
CA SER A 133 -0.82 4.11 7.42
C SER A 133 -1.61 2.95 6.80
N PHE A 134 -1.62 2.86 5.47
CA PHE A 134 -2.27 1.74 4.78
C PHE A 134 -1.56 0.42 5.00
N ALA A 135 -0.23 0.39 5.05
CA ALA A 135 0.54 -0.82 5.33
C ALA A 135 0.22 -1.39 6.72
N HIS A 136 -0.01 -0.55 7.73
CA HIS A 136 -0.47 -0.99 9.04
C HIS A 136 -1.86 -1.64 8.97
N ILE A 137 -2.80 -1.03 8.24
CA ILE A 137 -4.14 -1.59 8.06
C ILE A 137 -4.05 -2.93 7.32
N VAL A 138 -3.28 -3.01 6.25
CA VAL A 138 -3.07 -4.25 5.47
C VAL A 138 -2.47 -5.35 6.36
N TYR A 139 -1.44 -5.01 7.14
CA TYR A 139 -0.80 -5.98 8.03
C TYR A 139 -1.77 -6.49 9.10
N ALA A 140 -2.46 -5.59 9.80
CA ALA A 140 -3.43 -5.95 10.83
C ALA A 140 -4.59 -6.80 10.26
N SER A 141 -5.13 -6.39 9.11
CA SER A 141 -6.20 -7.14 8.44
C SER A 141 -5.75 -8.53 8.00
N SER A 142 -4.55 -8.65 7.45
CA SER A 142 -3.97 -9.93 7.05
C SER A 142 -3.71 -10.83 8.25
N TRP A 143 -3.21 -10.25 9.36
CA TRP A 143 -3.01 -10.98 10.60
C TRP A 143 -4.34 -11.52 11.16
N LEU A 144 -5.38 -10.69 11.21
CA LEU A 144 -6.72 -11.11 11.64
C LEU A 144 -7.26 -12.22 10.73
N LYS A 145 -7.12 -12.08 9.41
CA LYS A 145 -7.58 -13.09 8.45
C LYS A 145 -6.90 -14.45 8.67
N VAL A 146 -5.63 -14.47 9.09
CA VAL A 146 -4.89 -15.71 9.35
C VAL A 146 -5.20 -16.30 10.73
N HIS A 147 -5.24 -15.46 11.77
CA HIS A 147 -5.31 -15.92 13.16
C HIS A 147 -6.72 -15.95 13.77
N ALA A 148 -7.63 -15.13 13.22
CA ALA A 148 -9.03 -15.04 13.68
C ALA A 148 -9.97 -14.81 12.47
N PRO A 149 -9.99 -15.76 11.49
CA PRO A 149 -10.70 -15.56 10.23
C PRO A 149 -12.21 -15.32 10.41
N GLU A 150 -12.86 -15.97 11.36
CA GLU A 150 -14.28 -15.76 11.66
C GLU A 150 -14.57 -14.32 12.05
N HIS A 151 -13.73 -13.71 12.90
CA HIS A 151 -13.88 -12.32 13.32
C HIS A 151 -13.57 -11.35 12.16
N PHE A 152 -12.58 -11.68 11.34
CA PHE A 152 -12.25 -10.91 10.14
C PHE A 152 -13.41 -10.84 9.16
N TYR A 153 -14.03 -11.99 8.83
CA TYR A 153 -15.15 -12.03 7.88
C TYR A 153 -16.43 -11.42 8.47
N ALA A 154 -16.72 -11.65 9.76
CA ALA A 154 -17.85 -11.01 10.40
C ALA A 154 -17.73 -9.49 10.40
N ALA A 155 -16.57 -8.95 10.76
CA ALA A 155 -16.32 -7.50 10.78
C ALA A 155 -16.47 -6.86 9.38
N ILE A 156 -15.92 -7.50 8.34
CA ILE A 156 -16.06 -6.98 6.98
C ILE A 156 -17.50 -7.06 6.49
N LEU A 157 -18.21 -8.18 6.75
CA LEU A 157 -19.60 -8.33 6.37
C LEU A 157 -20.52 -7.34 7.12
N ALA A 158 -20.23 -7.03 8.39
CA ALA A 158 -20.93 -6.01 9.17
C ALA A 158 -20.65 -4.58 8.69
N SER A 159 -19.54 -4.34 7.97
CA SER A 159 -19.11 -3.02 7.49
C SER A 159 -19.59 -2.69 6.07
N GLN A 160 -20.71 -3.28 5.63
CA GLN A 160 -21.29 -2.98 4.31
C GLN A 160 -21.81 -1.52 4.22
N PRO A 161 -21.76 -0.84 3.05
CA PRO A 161 -21.12 -1.30 1.81
C PRO A 161 -19.59 -1.22 1.91
N MET A 162 -18.90 -2.21 1.39
CA MET A 162 -17.44 -2.25 1.36
C MET A 162 -16.95 -2.42 -0.07
N GLY A 163 -15.70 -2.14 -0.32
CA GLY A 163 -14.89 -2.33 -1.51
C GLY A 163 -15.56 -2.81 -2.81
N PHE A 164 -14.74 -3.40 -3.69
CA PHE A 164 -15.17 -3.80 -5.03
C PHE A 164 -15.64 -5.27 -5.13
N TYR A 165 -15.93 -5.92 -4.03
CA TYR A 165 -16.39 -7.30 -3.97
C TYR A 165 -17.69 -7.41 -3.18
N SER A 166 -18.55 -8.32 -3.66
CA SER A 166 -19.87 -8.55 -3.05
C SER A 166 -19.76 -9.39 -1.77
N PRO A 167 -20.79 -9.34 -0.89
CA PRO A 167 -20.91 -10.25 0.25
C PRO A 167 -20.78 -11.72 -0.17
N ALA A 168 -21.36 -12.12 -1.29
CA ALA A 168 -21.27 -13.49 -1.80
C ALA A 168 -19.81 -13.91 -2.06
N THR A 169 -18.99 -13.02 -2.61
CA THR A 169 -17.55 -13.29 -2.83
C THR A 169 -16.82 -13.53 -1.50
N LEU A 170 -17.12 -12.74 -0.47
CA LEU A 170 -16.52 -12.91 0.86
C LEU A 170 -16.96 -14.19 1.55
N VAL A 171 -18.24 -14.53 1.44
CA VAL A 171 -18.77 -15.80 1.97
C VAL A 171 -18.08 -17.00 1.33
N GLN A 172 -17.84 -16.94 0.00
CA GLN A 172 -17.11 -17.99 -0.71
C GLN A 172 -15.64 -18.04 -0.27
N ASP A 173 -15.02 -16.90 -0.05
CA ASP A 173 -13.64 -16.84 0.44
C ASP A 173 -13.54 -17.38 1.88
N ALA A 174 -14.47 -17.00 2.77
CA ALA A 174 -14.56 -17.50 4.13
C ALA A 174 -14.65 -19.04 4.16
N ARG A 175 -15.54 -19.62 3.35
CA ARG A 175 -15.71 -21.07 3.23
C ARG A 175 -14.44 -21.77 2.74
N ARG A 176 -13.73 -21.18 1.77
CA ARG A 176 -12.43 -21.69 1.28
C ARG A 176 -11.35 -21.68 2.36
N HIS A 177 -11.45 -20.77 3.32
CA HIS A 177 -10.55 -20.69 4.48
C HIS A 177 -11.06 -21.45 5.72
N GLY A 178 -12.05 -22.33 5.54
CA GLY A 178 -12.55 -23.20 6.60
C GLY A 178 -13.46 -22.51 7.63
N VAL A 179 -13.95 -21.30 7.33
CA VAL A 179 -14.94 -20.62 8.18
C VAL A 179 -16.34 -21.09 7.77
N ARG A 180 -17.10 -21.60 8.74
CA ARG A 180 -18.52 -21.94 8.55
C ARG A 180 -19.32 -20.64 8.51
N VAL A 181 -20.06 -20.43 7.44
CA VAL A 181 -20.94 -19.28 7.28
C VAL A 181 -22.36 -19.78 7.16
N VAL A 182 -23.23 -19.38 8.08
CA VAL A 182 -24.66 -19.67 8.08
C VAL A 182 -25.44 -18.49 7.51
N GLY A 183 -26.53 -18.78 6.81
CA GLY A 183 -27.46 -17.78 6.31
C GLY A 183 -28.21 -17.08 7.44
N PRO A 184 -28.85 -15.94 7.13
CA PRO A 184 -29.68 -15.25 8.13
C PRO A 184 -30.85 -16.10 8.60
N SER A 185 -31.13 -16.04 9.91
CA SER A 185 -32.22 -16.70 10.57
C SER A 185 -33.04 -15.68 11.34
N VAL A 186 -34.38 -15.71 11.18
CA VAL A 186 -35.26 -14.78 11.91
C VAL A 186 -35.17 -14.96 13.42
N ASN A 187 -34.80 -16.16 13.87
CA ASN A 187 -34.74 -16.46 15.31
C ASN A 187 -33.38 -16.18 15.94
N ASP A 188 -32.29 -16.28 15.16
CA ASP A 188 -30.93 -16.35 15.69
C ASP A 188 -30.03 -15.22 15.21
N SER A 189 -30.37 -14.55 14.10
CA SER A 189 -29.55 -13.48 13.56
C SER A 189 -29.77 -12.13 14.25
N LEU A 190 -28.70 -11.39 14.43
CA LEU A 190 -28.72 -9.98 14.85
C LEU A 190 -28.78 -9.08 13.61
N VAL A 191 -28.77 -7.77 13.81
CA VAL A 191 -28.74 -6.77 12.71
C VAL A 191 -27.44 -6.84 11.91
N ASP A 192 -26.34 -7.10 12.57
CA ASP A 192 -25.01 -7.17 11.94
C ASP A 192 -24.49 -8.62 11.95
N ALA A 193 -23.65 -8.93 10.96
CA ALA A 193 -22.92 -10.18 10.93
C ALA A 193 -22.10 -10.35 12.21
N SER A 194 -22.22 -11.50 12.84
CA SER A 194 -21.62 -11.78 14.15
C SER A 194 -20.95 -13.15 14.17
N VAL A 195 -20.07 -13.36 15.15
CA VAL A 195 -19.44 -14.65 15.42
C VAL A 195 -20.25 -15.38 16.47
N GLN A 196 -20.69 -16.60 16.16
CA GLN A 196 -21.41 -17.46 17.08
C GLN A 196 -20.53 -18.64 17.48
N ARG A 197 -20.68 -19.12 18.72
CA ARG A 197 -20.06 -20.38 19.15
C ARG A 197 -20.88 -21.54 18.62
N VAL A 198 -20.22 -22.50 18.00
CA VAL A 198 -20.87 -23.79 17.67
C VAL A 198 -20.89 -24.64 18.93
N GLY A 199 -22.04 -25.16 19.30
CA GLY A 199 -22.16 -26.17 20.38
C GLY A 199 -21.35 -27.42 20.03
N ASP A 200 -20.85 -28.12 21.04
CA ASP A 200 -20.01 -29.30 20.85
C ASP A 200 -20.69 -30.41 20.05
N ASP A 201 -22.02 -30.43 19.98
CA ASP A 201 -22.83 -31.41 19.27
C ASP A 201 -22.97 -31.15 17.76
N GLU A 202 -22.65 -29.95 17.29
CA GLU A 202 -22.72 -29.56 15.86
C GLU A 202 -21.37 -29.46 15.15
N ALA A 203 -20.27 -29.79 15.83
CA ALA A 203 -18.92 -29.76 15.29
C ALA A 203 -18.66 -30.94 14.32
N GLY A 204 -19.38 -30.98 13.20
CA GLY A 204 -19.02 -31.83 12.07
C GLY A 204 -17.62 -31.45 11.58
N GLU A 205 -16.76 -32.45 11.38
CA GLU A 205 -15.41 -32.28 10.87
C GLU A 205 -15.40 -31.46 9.58
N SER A 206 -15.02 -30.17 9.65
CA SER A 206 -14.71 -29.40 8.46
C SER A 206 -13.23 -29.55 8.15
N TYR A 207 -12.92 -30.37 7.17
CA TYR A 207 -11.58 -30.52 6.61
C TYR A 207 -11.05 -29.18 6.06
N ASN A 208 -9.92 -28.72 6.57
CA ASN A 208 -9.20 -27.55 6.04
C ASN A 208 -7.76 -27.92 5.67
N PRO A 209 -7.44 -28.14 4.37
CA PRO A 209 -6.13 -28.63 3.92
C PRO A 209 -4.98 -27.61 3.97
N GLY A 210 -5.17 -26.42 4.51
CA GLY A 210 -4.14 -25.36 4.47
C GLY A 210 -4.00 -24.54 5.74
N ARG A 211 -4.61 -24.93 6.83
CA ARG A 211 -4.56 -24.19 8.08
C ARG A 211 -3.30 -24.53 8.89
N PRO A 212 -2.47 -23.58 9.29
CA PRO A 212 -1.42 -23.86 10.28
C PRO A 212 -2.06 -24.33 11.58
N GLU A 213 -1.54 -25.42 12.16
CA GLU A 213 -2.10 -26.15 13.32
C GLU A 213 -2.32 -25.36 14.62
N ALA A 214 -2.11 -24.03 14.62
CA ALA A 214 -1.90 -23.27 15.84
C ALA A 214 -3.13 -22.65 16.50
N LEU A 215 -4.34 -22.65 15.88
CA LEU A 215 -5.53 -22.09 16.54
C LEU A 215 -6.82 -22.83 16.14
N PRO A 216 -7.49 -23.50 17.08
CA PRO A 216 -8.83 -24.01 16.88
C PRO A 216 -9.81 -22.82 16.95
N SER A 217 -10.08 -22.11 15.84
CA SER A 217 -11.22 -21.20 15.81
C SER A 217 -12.47 -22.02 15.53
N ARG A 218 -13.31 -22.10 16.53
CA ARG A 218 -14.65 -22.73 16.46
C ARG A 218 -15.71 -21.64 16.35
N GLY A 219 -15.49 -20.65 15.48
CA GLY A 219 -16.47 -19.58 15.27
C GLY A 219 -17.30 -19.82 14.02
N THR A 220 -18.57 -19.51 14.10
CA THR A 220 -19.49 -19.45 12.95
C THR A 220 -19.84 -17.99 12.72
N VAL A 221 -19.77 -17.53 11.47
CA VAL A 221 -20.22 -16.20 11.08
C VAL A 221 -21.69 -16.29 10.70
N ALA A 222 -22.55 -15.60 11.43
CA ALA A 222 -23.96 -15.42 11.08
C ALA A 222 -24.12 -14.14 10.24
N LEU A 223 -24.86 -14.25 9.15
CA LEU A 223 -25.13 -13.14 8.25
C LEU A 223 -26.36 -12.35 8.70
N ASP A 224 -26.38 -11.05 8.36
CA ASP A 224 -27.49 -10.13 8.62
C ASP A 224 -28.68 -10.39 7.69
N VAL A 225 -29.89 -10.26 8.21
CA VAL A 225 -31.16 -10.45 7.47
C VAL A 225 -31.52 -9.20 6.65
N ASP A 226 -31.16 -7.99 7.12
CA ASP A 226 -31.75 -6.76 6.58
C ASP A 226 -30.91 -6.14 5.43
N ARG A 227 -29.65 -6.51 5.25
CA ARG A 227 -28.78 -5.90 4.23
C ARG A 227 -28.77 -6.60 2.87
N GLU A 228 -29.23 -7.84 2.78
CA GLU A 228 -29.37 -8.53 1.48
C GLU A 228 -30.61 -8.10 0.66
N LEU A 229 -31.60 -7.43 1.28
CA LEU A 229 -32.83 -6.99 0.63
C LEU A 229 -32.77 -5.53 0.12
N ALA A 230 -31.69 -4.81 0.32
CA ALA A 230 -31.55 -3.39 -0.04
C ALA A 230 -30.71 -3.15 -1.32
N VAL A 231 -30.65 -4.10 -2.25
CA VAL A 231 -30.00 -3.95 -3.57
C VAL A 231 -31.02 -4.00 -4.67
#